data_3fc7c62eec1bd5a0b82f40ded8a79e43
#
_entry.id   3fc7c62eec1bd5a0b82f40ded8a79e43
#
_cell.length_a   1.000
_cell.length_b   1.000
_cell.length_c   1.000
_cell.angle_alpha   90.00
_cell.angle_beta   90.00
_cell.angle_gamma   90.00
#
_symmetry.space_group_name_H-M   'P 1'
#
loop_
_entity.id
_entity.type
_entity.pdbx_description
1 polymer ?
#
loop_
_entity_poly.entity_id
_entity_poly.type
_entity_poly.pdbx_seq_one_letter_code
_entity_poly.pdbx_strand_id
1 'polypeptide(L)'
;GALTALITPMNADGTVDFDGLRKNVKFQLEEGIDGLVPLGTTAETPTLDEKAGSEEDKIIEIVFDEVRKFEKTSGKKIPVILGAGSNNTKDAVAYCERAKNAGADAALVVTPYYNKPTKERIYQHFAACSKVGLPIIVYHIPGRTVLNIQTDLLVRIPELPHLAGEKEERGSV
;
A
#
# COMPACT_ATOMS: atom_id res chain seq x y z
N GLY A 1 -15.97 -6.09 3.98
CA GLY A 1 -15.53 -5.02 4.88
C GLY A 1 -15.01 -3.82 4.11
N ALA A 2 -14.83 -2.70 4.79
CA ALA A 2 -14.29 -1.47 4.24
C ALA A 2 -12.86 -1.24 4.73
N LEU A 3 -11.95 -0.84 3.83
CA LEU A 3 -10.58 -0.49 4.17
C LEU A 3 -10.34 0.98 3.80
N THR A 4 -9.82 1.77 4.73
CA THR A 4 -9.53 3.19 4.48
C THR A 4 -8.15 3.38 3.89
N ALA A 5 -8.06 3.99 2.69
CA ALA A 5 -6.82 4.56 2.20
C ALA A 5 -6.52 5.83 3.03
N LEU A 6 -5.55 5.73 3.92
CA LEU A 6 -5.21 6.82 4.84
C LEU A 6 -4.57 8.01 4.10
N ILE A 7 -4.97 9.21 4.49
CA ILE A 7 -4.24 10.43 4.14
C ILE A 7 -3.00 10.57 5.02
N THR A 8 -2.01 11.33 4.56
CA THR A 8 -0.92 11.83 5.39
C THR A 8 -1.22 13.30 5.74
N PRO A 9 -1.64 13.61 6.97
CA PRO A 9 -1.84 15.01 7.40
C PRO A 9 -0.52 15.77 7.32
N MET A 10 -0.58 17.00 6.84
CA MET A 10 0.58 17.88 6.71
C MET A 10 0.34 19.21 7.40
N ASN A 11 1.40 19.78 7.98
CA ASN A 11 1.43 21.11 8.53
C ASN A 11 1.43 22.17 7.42
N ALA A 12 1.15 23.42 7.76
CA ALA A 12 1.14 24.52 6.81
C ALA A 12 2.49 24.76 6.09
N ASP A 13 3.60 24.30 6.69
CA ASP A 13 4.95 24.38 6.12
C ASP A 13 5.30 23.18 5.22
N GLY A 14 4.37 22.22 5.07
CA GLY A 14 4.55 21.01 4.25
C GLY A 14 5.19 19.84 4.97
N THR A 15 5.53 19.95 6.26
CA THR A 15 6.03 18.82 7.05
C THR A 15 4.88 17.90 7.46
N VAL A 16 5.17 16.62 7.72
CA VAL A 16 4.16 15.65 8.17
C VAL A 16 3.66 15.99 9.58
N ASP A 17 2.34 16.09 9.75
CA ASP A 17 1.68 16.18 11.05
C ASP A 17 1.47 14.79 11.65
N PHE A 18 2.46 14.27 12.35
CA PHE A 18 2.40 12.95 12.99
C PHE A 18 1.34 12.84 14.08
N ASP A 19 1.02 13.94 14.78
CA ASP A 19 -0.04 13.96 15.79
C ASP A 19 -1.42 13.90 15.11
N GLY A 20 -1.60 14.62 14.02
CA GLY A 20 -2.78 14.53 13.17
C GLY A 20 -2.97 13.13 12.59
N LEU A 21 -1.89 12.49 12.11
CA LEU A 21 -1.93 11.12 11.63
C LEU A 21 -2.40 10.16 12.72
N ARG A 22 -1.83 10.26 13.94
CA ARG A 22 -2.23 9.43 15.08
C ARG A 22 -3.70 9.59 15.44
N LYS A 23 -4.21 10.81 15.44
CA LYS A 23 -5.63 11.11 15.67
C LYS A 23 -6.51 10.51 14.58
N ASN A 24 -6.10 10.63 13.32
CA ASN A 24 -6.84 10.06 12.18
C ASN A 24 -6.91 8.53 12.27
N VAL A 25 -5.79 7.85 12.56
CA VAL A 25 -5.78 6.39 12.74
C VAL A 25 -6.72 5.97 13.86
N LYS A 26 -6.66 6.61 15.02
CA LYS A 26 -7.58 6.33 16.15
C LYS A 26 -9.04 6.52 15.74
N PHE A 27 -9.36 7.62 15.09
CA PHE A 27 -10.72 7.90 14.59
C PHE A 27 -11.23 6.77 13.71
N GLN A 28 -10.44 6.32 12.72
CA GLN A 28 -10.84 5.21 11.84
C GLN A 28 -11.12 3.91 12.62
N LEU A 29 -10.25 3.60 13.59
CA LEU A 29 -10.39 2.40 14.42
C LEU A 29 -11.63 2.46 15.32
N GLU A 30 -11.90 3.60 15.94
CA GLU A 30 -13.05 3.84 16.83
C GLU A 30 -14.37 3.85 16.06
N GLU A 31 -14.39 4.39 14.83
CA GLU A 31 -15.56 4.36 13.93
C GLU A 31 -15.78 3.00 13.26
N GLY A 32 -14.96 2.00 13.57
CA GLY A 32 -15.24 0.61 13.23
C GLY A 32 -14.76 0.15 11.87
N ILE A 33 -13.77 0.81 11.28
CA ILE A 33 -13.17 0.38 10.01
C ILE A 33 -12.71 -1.10 10.07
N ASP A 34 -12.74 -1.80 8.94
CA ASP A 34 -12.32 -3.19 8.85
C ASP A 34 -10.83 -3.37 8.53
N GLY A 35 -10.14 -2.33 8.07
CA GLY A 35 -8.71 -2.35 7.80
C GLY A 35 -8.18 -1.01 7.32
N LEU A 36 -6.85 -0.87 7.29
CA LEU A 36 -6.16 0.37 6.94
C LEU A 36 -5.18 0.17 5.79
N VAL A 37 -5.09 1.18 4.91
CA VAL A 37 -4.14 1.20 3.78
C VAL A 37 -3.29 2.47 3.86
N PRO A 38 -2.23 2.50 4.67
CA PRO A 38 -1.26 3.60 4.69
C PRO A 38 -0.32 3.55 3.49
N LEU A 39 0.34 4.66 3.19
CA LEU A 39 1.32 4.83 2.12
C LEU A 39 0.82 4.42 0.72
N GLY A 40 -0.49 4.59 0.48
CA GLY A 40 -1.06 4.51 -0.87
C GLY A 40 -1.02 5.86 -1.59
N THR A 41 -1.67 5.95 -2.75
CA THR A 41 -1.76 7.19 -3.53
C THR A 41 -2.40 8.33 -2.72
N THR A 42 -3.44 8.03 -1.94
CA THR A 42 -4.13 8.99 -1.07
C THR A 42 -3.22 9.59 0.01
N ALA A 43 -2.17 8.87 0.39
CA ALA A 43 -1.17 9.32 1.37
C ALA A 43 -0.12 10.26 0.77
N GLU A 44 -0.18 10.56 -0.53
CA GLU A 44 0.81 11.39 -1.23
C GLU A 44 2.24 10.85 -1.10
N THR A 45 2.38 9.53 -1.00
CA THR A 45 3.65 8.81 -0.74
C THR A 45 4.86 9.32 -1.55
N PRO A 46 4.73 9.66 -2.85
CA PRO A 46 5.89 10.16 -3.61
C PRO A 46 6.46 11.50 -3.13
N THR A 47 5.78 12.19 -2.21
CA THR A 47 6.24 13.47 -1.63
C THR A 47 6.90 13.30 -0.27
N LEU A 48 6.89 12.08 0.27
CA LEU A 48 7.46 11.75 1.57
C LEU A 48 8.93 11.31 1.45
N ASP A 49 9.72 11.55 2.51
CA ASP A 49 11.08 11.01 2.59
C ASP A 49 11.03 9.51 2.89
N GLU A 50 11.69 8.72 2.02
CA GLU A 50 11.70 7.24 2.07
C GLU A 50 12.96 6.63 2.71
N LYS A 51 13.94 7.47 3.13
CA LYS A 51 15.20 6.99 3.72
C LYS A 51 14.97 6.35 5.09
N ALA A 52 15.89 5.51 5.51
CA ALA A 52 15.86 4.90 6.83
C ALA A 52 15.74 5.96 7.96
N GLY A 53 14.77 5.78 8.85
CA GLY A 53 14.41 6.75 9.90
C GLY A 53 13.60 7.94 9.40
N SER A 54 13.04 7.85 8.20
CA SER A 54 12.33 8.87 7.46
C SER A 54 10.89 9.11 7.93
N GLU A 55 10.20 10.00 7.19
CA GLU A 55 8.77 10.25 7.38
C GLU A 55 7.93 8.99 7.16
N GLU A 56 8.24 8.19 6.13
CA GLU A 56 7.52 6.94 5.88
C GLU A 56 7.70 5.92 7.02
N ASP A 57 8.91 5.76 7.56
CA ASP A 57 9.15 4.85 8.67
C ASP A 57 8.35 5.25 9.92
N LYS A 58 8.28 6.56 10.22
CA LYS A 58 7.47 7.09 11.32
C LYS A 58 5.97 6.90 11.10
N ILE A 59 5.50 7.06 9.86
CA ILE A 59 4.09 6.78 9.50
C ILE A 59 3.77 5.31 9.76
N ILE A 60 4.63 4.40 9.30
CA ILE A 60 4.49 2.96 9.53
C ILE A 60 4.43 2.67 11.03
N GLU A 61 5.40 3.19 11.80
CA GLU A 61 5.46 3.01 13.26
C GLU A 61 4.16 3.47 13.95
N ILE A 62 3.67 4.67 13.63
CA ILE A 62 2.45 5.23 14.23
C ILE A 62 1.23 4.38 13.91
N VAL A 63 1.05 3.98 12.64
CA VAL A 63 -0.10 3.17 12.24
C VAL A 63 -0.11 1.83 12.96
N PHE A 64 1.02 1.11 12.96
CA PHE A 64 1.10 -0.19 13.62
C PHE A 64 0.99 -0.08 15.15
N ASP A 65 1.53 0.97 15.77
CA ASP A 65 1.42 1.21 17.20
C ASP A 65 -0.06 1.38 17.62
N GLU A 66 -0.82 2.23 16.92
CA GLU A 66 -2.23 2.45 17.21
C GLU A 66 -3.10 1.22 16.91
N VAL A 67 -2.83 0.52 15.81
CA VAL A 67 -3.55 -0.74 15.49
C VAL A 67 -3.32 -1.78 16.59
N ARG A 68 -2.07 -2.02 17.00
CA ARG A 68 -1.75 -2.98 18.05
C ARG A 68 -2.41 -2.64 19.39
N LYS A 69 -2.44 -1.35 19.76
CA LYS A 69 -3.14 -0.88 20.97
C LYS A 69 -4.63 -1.16 20.89
N PHE A 70 -5.25 -0.84 19.76
CA PHE A 70 -6.67 -1.06 19.54
C PHE A 70 -7.02 -2.55 19.54
N GLU A 71 -6.27 -3.40 18.84
CA GLU A 71 -6.47 -4.86 18.82
C GLU A 71 -6.40 -5.46 20.24
N LYS A 72 -5.43 -5.00 21.04
CA LYS A 72 -5.25 -5.46 22.41
C LYS A 72 -6.46 -5.13 23.33
N THR A 73 -7.09 -3.99 23.10
CA THR A 73 -8.22 -3.52 23.94
C THR A 73 -9.57 -4.01 23.44
N SER A 74 -9.77 -4.05 22.11
CA SER A 74 -11.04 -4.41 21.48
C SER A 74 -11.19 -5.91 21.20
N GLY A 75 -10.07 -6.65 21.11
CA GLY A 75 -10.05 -8.03 20.63
C GLY A 75 -10.32 -8.18 19.13
N LYS A 76 -10.55 -7.08 18.38
CA LYS A 76 -10.81 -7.08 16.94
C LYS A 76 -9.50 -6.97 16.16
N LYS A 77 -9.23 -7.91 15.25
CA LYS A 77 -8.09 -7.84 14.31
C LYS A 77 -8.34 -6.80 13.24
N ILE A 78 -7.37 -5.94 12.99
CA ILE A 78 -7.41 -4.88 11.98
C ILE A 78 -6.27 -5.10 10.97
N PRO A 79 -6.53 -5.64 9.78
CA PRO A 79 -5.50 -5.81 8.77
C PRO A 79 -4.94 -4.46 8.29
N VAL A 80 -3.62 -4.43 8.14
CA VAL A 80 -2.88 -3.30 7.58
C VAL A 80 -2.29 -3.73 6.24
N ILE A 81 -2.71 -3.06 5.18
CA ILE A 81 -2.21 -3.27 3.81
C ILE A 81 -1.28 -2.10 3.48
N LEU A 82 0.02 -2.32 3.49
CA LEU A 82 0.99 -1.24 3.30
C LEU A 82 1.22 -0.95 1.82
N GLY A 83 1.17 0.32 1.42
CA GLY A 83 1.59 0.75 0.09
C GLY A 83 3.08 0.43 -0.13
N ALA A 84 3.38 -0.32 -1.19
CA ALA A 84 4.72 -0.81 -1.51
C ALA A 84 5.04 -0.71 -3.01
N GLY A 85 4.28 0.09 -3.76
CA GLY A 85 4.46 0.23 -5.20
C GLY A 85 5.55 1.22 -5.60
N SER A 86 6.28 0.89 -6.66
CA SER A 86 7.21 1.77 -7.36
C SER A 86 7.20 1.41 -8.85
N ASN A 87 7.57 2.35 -9.72
CA ASN A 87 7.82 2.03 -11.13
C ASN A 87 9.19 1.36 -11.36
N ASN A 88 10.05 1.31 -10.35
CA ASN A 88 11.27 0.54 -10.29
C ASN A 88 11.02 -0.77 -9.54
N THR A 89 11.15 -1.90 -10.22
CA THR A 89 10.90 -3.22 -9.63
C THR A 89 11.77 -3.51 -8.40
N LYS A 90 13.03 -3.05 -8.41
CA LYS A 90 13.95 -3.24 -7.29
C LYS A 90 13.44 -2.53 -6.03
N ASP A 91 12.96 -1.29 -6.17
CA ASP A 91 12.42 -0.53 -5.06
C ASP A 91 11.09 -1.12 -4.58
N ALA A 92 10.20 -1.53 -5.50
CA ALA A 92 8.95 -2.20 -5.14
C ALA A 92 9.18 -3.49 -4.32
N VAL A 93 10.20 -4.29 -4.67
CA VAL A 93 10.60 -5.46 -3.90
C VAL A 93 11.09 -5.04 -2.51
N ALA A 94 11.96 -4.03 -2.40
CA ALA A 94 12.45 -3.54 -1.13
C ALA A 94 11.32 -2.99 -0.23
N TYR A 95 10.33 -2.31 -0.82
CA TYR A 95 9.14 -1.84 -0.08
C TYR A 95 8.25 -3.00 0.37
N CYS A 96 8.10 -4.06 -0.42
CA CYS A 96 7.41 -5.28 0.01
C CYS A 96 8.16 -5.95 1.18
N GLU A 97 9.48 -6.00 1.16
CA GLU A 97 10.29 -6.50 2.28
C GLU A 97 10.12 -5.63 3.52
N ARG A 98 10.13 -4.30 3.38
CA ARG A 98 9.85 -3.36 4.47
C ARG A 98 8.45 -3.60 5.05
N ALA A 99 7.43 -3.76 4.22
CA ALA A 99 6.06 -4.07 4.65
C ALA A 99 6.00 -5.38 5.45
N LYS A 100 6.65 -6.43 4.96
CA LYS A 100 6.75 -7.71 5.65
C LYS A 100 7.43 -7.59 7.03
N ASN A 101 8.54 -6.87 7.09
CA ASN A 101 9.29 -6.66 8.33
C ASN A 101 8.51 -5.80 9.35
N ALA A 102 7.68 -4.86 8.90
CA ALA A 102 6.79 -4.09 9.75
C ALA A 102 5.61 -4.90 10.31
N GLY A 103 5.34 -6.08 9.71
CA GLY A 103 4.24 -6.95 10.11
C GLY A 103 2.92 -6.64 9.40
N ALA A 104 2.97 -6.08 8.20
CA ALA A 104 1.78 -5.88 7.37
C ALA A 104 1.13 -7.21 6.99
N ASP A 105 -0.19 -7.21 6.84
CA ASP A 105 -0.95 -8.39 6.40
C ASP A 105 -0.86 -8.59 4.87
N ALA A 106 -0.66 -7.49 4.13
CA ALA A 106 -0.40 -7.51 2.69
C ALA A 106 0.34 -6.24 2.24
N ALA A 107 0.92 -6.29 1.03
CA ALA A 107 1.48 -5.14 0.33
C ALA A 107 0.57 -4.73 -0.84
N LEU A 108 0.27 -3.43 -0.99
CA LEU A 108 -0.43 -2.86 -2.14
C LEU A 108 0.59 -2.42 -3.18
N VAL A 109 0.63 -3.10 -4.32
CA VAL A 109 1.64 -2.87 -5.37
C VAL A 109 0.96 -2.32 -6.63
N VAL A 110 1.22 -1.06 -6.95
CA VAL A 110 0.68 -0.42 -8.15
C VAL A 110 1.42 -0.90 -9.41
N THR A 111 0.72 -0.94 -10.55
CA THR A 111 1.38 -1.14 -11.85
C THR A 111 2.47 -0.11 -12.07
N PRO A 112 3.64 -0.48 -12.65
CA PRO A 112 4.72 0.48 -12.92
C PRO A 112 4.21 1.64 -13.78
N TYR A 113 4.19 2.83 -13.21
CA TYR A 113 3.73 4.06 -13.85
C TYR A 113 4.88 4.77 -14.61
N TYR A 114 4.53 5.68 -15.52
CA TYR A 114 5.46 6.52 -16.28
C TYR A 114 6.28 5.79 -17.35
N ASN A 115 7.00 4.70 -17.03
CA ASN A 115 7.94 4.01 -17.92
C ASN A 115 7.30 3.04 -18.92
N LYS A 116 5.97 2.86 -18.88
CA LYS A 116 5.16 2.07 -19.85
C LYS A 116 5.75 0.70 -20.20
N PRO A 117 5.95 -0.20 -19.25
CA PRO A 117 6.49 -1.53 -19.51
C PRO A 117 5.57 -2.37 -20.41
N THR A 118 6.16 -3.36 -21.10
CA THR A 118 5.39 -4.37 -21.83
C THR A 118 4.60 -5.27 -20.88
N LYS A 119 3.58 -5.99 -21.39
CA LYS A 119 2.79 -6.96 -20.60
C LYS A 119 3.66 -7.93 -19.82
N GLU A 120 4.66 -8.51 -20.47
CA GLU A 120 5.58 -9.45 -19.80
C GLU A 120 6.38 -8.78 -18.68
N ARG A 121 6.80 -7.53 -18.87
CA ARG A 121 7.51 -6.78 -17.83
C ARG A 121 6.60 -6.43 -16.64
N ILE A 122 5.32 -6.15 -16.87
CA ILE A 122 4.33 -5.97 -15.80
C ILE A 122 4.19 -7.27 -15.00
N TYR A 123 4.06 -8.41 -15.67
CA TYR A 123 4.00 -9.72 -15.01
C TYR A 123 5.25 -9.97 -14.16
N GLN A 124 6.45 -9.76 -14.74
CA GLN A 124 7.72 -9.98 -14.04
C GLN A 124 7.89 -9.04 -12.84
N HIS A 125 7.35 -7.83 -12.91
CA HIS A 125 7.32 -6.88 -11.78
C HIS A 125 6.55 -7.47 -10.59
N PHE A 126 5.31 -7.91 -10.80
CA PHE A 126 4.51 -8.54 -9.75
C PHE A 126 5.08 -9.88 -9.30
N ALA A 127 5.64 -10.68 -10.22
CA ALA A 127 6.31 -11.93 -9.88
C ALA A 127 7.53 -11.72 -8.98
N ALA A 128 8.27 -10.62 -9.17
CA ALA A 128 9.39 -10.27 -8.28
C ALA A 128 8.88 -9.89 -6.88
N CYS A 129 7.85 -9.04 -6.78
CA CYS A 129 7.26 -8.64 -5.51
C CYS A 129 6.65 -9.83 -4.75
N SER A 130 5.96 -10.74 -5.45
CA SER A 130 5.33 -11.92 -4.81
C SER A 130 6.33 -12.89 -4.19
N LYS A 131 7.58 -12.93 -4.69
CA LYS A 131 8.65 -13.79 -4.13
C LYS A 131 9.11 -13.36 -2.74
N VAL A 132 8.78 -12.18 -2.28
CA VAL A 132 9.07 -11.72 -0.92
C VAL A 132 8.34 -12.58 0.13
N GLY A 133 7.23 -13.23 -0.26
CA GLY A 133 6.45 -14.10 0.61
C GLY A 133 5.55 -13.33 1.59
N LEU A 134 5.21 -12.08 1.27
CA LEU A 134 4.09 -11.33 1.84
C LEU A 134 2.94 -11.37 0.82
N PRO A 135 1.68 -11.55 1.24
CA PRO A 135 0.55 -11.39 0.32
C PRO A 135 0.59 -10.05 -0.40
N ILE A 136 0.43 -10.04 -1.74
CA ILE A 136 0.37 -8.80 -2.52
C ILE A 136 -1.02 -8.58 -3.09
N ILE A 137 -1.45 -7.33 -3.12
CA ILE A 137 -2.65 -6.85 -3.80
C ILE A 137 -2.18 -6.01 -4.98
N VAL A 138 -2.51 -6.45 -6.19
CA VAL A 138 -2.23 -5.68 -7.40
C VAL A 138 -3.13 -4.44 -7.43
N TYR A 139 -2.52 -3.27 -7.61
CA TYR A 139 -3.26 -2.03 -7.74
C TYR A 139 -3.28 -1.55 -9.18
N HIS A 140 -4.45 -1.66 -9.79
CA HIS A 140 -4.72 -1.25 -11.14
C HIS A 140 -5.45 0.08 -11.18
N ILE A 141 -4.76 1.15 -11.57
CA ILE A 141 -5.27 2.51 -11.65
C ILE A 141 -4.86 3.18 -12.98
N PRO A 142 -5.49 2.83 -14.11
CA PRO A 142 -5.10 3.31 -15.43
C PRO A 142 -5.10 4.83 -15.56
N GLY A 143 -6.02 5.52 -14.88
CA GLY A 143 -6.10 6.98 -14.90
C GLY A 143 -4.85 7.69 -14.37
N ARG A 144 -4.04 7.02 -13.54
CA ARG A 144 -2.79 7.57 -13.01
C ARG A 144 -1.54 6.93 -13.61
N THR A 145 -1.58 5.63 -13.90
CA THR A 145 -0.43 4.89 -14.40
C THR A 145 -0.31 4.91 -15.92
N VAL A 146 -1.38 5.30 -16.63
CA VAL A 146 -1.48 5.24 -18.10
C VAL A 146 -1.28 3.81 -18.64
N LEU A 147 -1.40 2.80 -17.77
CA LEU A 147 -1.32 1.39 -18.11
C LEU A 147 -2.65 0.71 -17.84
N ASN A 148 -3.16 0.01 -18.85
CA ASN A 148 -4.32 -0.86 -18.71
C ASN A 148 -3.85 -2.31 -18.71
N ILE A 149 -4.08 -3.03 -17.62
CA ILE A 149 -3.82 -4.47 -17.56
C ILE A 149 -4.86 -5.16 -18.45
N GLN A 150 -4.40 -5.79 -19.52
CA GLN A 150 -5.26 -6.51 -20.46
C GLN A 150 -5.79 -7.79 -19.82
N THR A 151 -6.94 -8.26 -20.28
CA THR A 151 -7.63 -9.44 -19.71
C THR A 151 -6.75 -10.69 -19.66
N ASP A 152 -5.94 -10.93 -20.69
CA ASP A 152 -5.00 -12.06 -20.72
C ASP A 152 -3.94 -11.99 -19.60
N LEU A 153 -3.51 -10.80 -19.24
CA LEU A 153 -2.60 -10.60 -18.13
C LEU A 153 -3.31 -10.70 -16.77
N LEU A 154 -4.55 -10.21 -16.68
CA LEU A 154 -5.40 -10.35 -15.48
C LEU A 154 -5.68 -11.82 -15.14
N VAL A 155 -5.80 -12.68 -16.13
CA VAL A 155 -5.98 -14.14 -15.92
C VAL A 155 -4.67 -14.80 -15.47
N ARG A 156 -3.54 -14.31 -15.94
CA ARG A 156 -2.22 -14.88 -15.64
C ARG A 156 -1.64 -14.44 -14.27
N ILE A 157 -1.90 -13.20 -13.85
CA ILE A 157 -1.42 -12.66 -12.56
C ILE A 157 -1.85 -13.53 -11.36
N PRO A 158 -3.09 -14.05 -11.27
CA PRO A 158 -3.53 -14.93 -10.18
C PRO A 158 -2.73 -16.22 -10.01
N GLU A 159 -1.94 -16.62 -11.00
CA GLU A 159 -1.05 -17.80 -10.89
C GLU A 159 0.21 -17.52 -10.05
N LEU A 160 0.48 -16.25 -9.72
CA LEU A 160 1.63 -15.87 -8.90
C LEU A 160 1.43 -16.31 -7.45
N PRO A 161 2.50 -16.83 -6.80
CA PRO A 161 2.45 -17.15 -5.39
C PRO A 161 2.17 -15.87 -4.56
N HIS A 162 1.49 -16.05 -3.45
CA HIS A 162 1.16 -14.95 -2.52
C HIS A 162 0.34 -13.79 -3.13
N LEU A 163 -0.33 -13.99 -4.25
CA LEU A 163 -1.31 -13.03 -4.71
C LEU A 163 -2.58 -13.11 -3.84
N ALA A 164 -2.97 -12.00 -3.20
CA ALA A 164 -4.15 -11.92 -2.34
C ALA A 164 -5.38 -11.32 -3.06
N GLY A 165 -5.16 -10.52 -4.10
CA GLY A 165 -6.26 -9.90 -4.84
C GLY A 165 -5.83 -8.75 -5.73
N GLU A 166 -6.84 -8.03 -6.22
CA GLU A 166 -6.67 -6.84 -7.05
C GLU A 166 -7.52 -5.69 -6.50
N LYS A 167 -6.93 -4.49 -6.42
CA LYS A 167 -7.65 -3.24 -6.24
C LYS A 167 -7.81 -2.60 -7.61
N GLU A 168 -9.03 -2.59 -8.11
CA GLU A 168 -9.36 -1.98 -9.39
C GLU A 168 -9.88 -0.55 -9.19
N GLU A 169 -9.34 0.39 -9.94
CA GLU A 169 -9.74 1.80 -9.90
C GLU A 169 -9.80 2.38 -11.32
N ARG A 170 -10.56 1.71 -12.19
CA ARG A 170 -10.98 2.29 -13.46
C ARG A 170 -12.03 3.34 -13.15
N GLY A 171 -11.76 4.60 -13.49
CA GLY A 171 -12.81 5.60 -13.48
C GLY A 171 -14.02 5.07 -14.26
N SER A 172 -15.23 5.34 -13.78
CA SER A 172 -16.45 5.00 -14.49
C SER A 172 -16.36 5.51 -15.94
N VAL A 173 -16.46 4.60 -16.88
CA VAL A 173 -16.69 4.89 -18.27
C VAL A 173 -18.12 5.39 -18.40
#